data_4c174c1b50d1454e14a34fccad24bc7c
#
_entry.id   4c174c1b50d1454e14a34fccad24bc7c
#
_cell.length_a   1.000
_cell.length_b   1.000
_cell.length_c   1.000
_cell.angle_alpha   90.00
_cell.angle_beta   90.00
_cell.angle_gamma   90.00
#
_symmetry.space_group_name_H-M   'P 1'
#
loop_
_entity.id
_entity.type
_entity.pdbx_description
1 polymer ?
#
loop_
_entity_poly.entity_id
_entity_poly.type
_entity_poly.pdbx_seq_one_letter_code
_entity_poly.pdbx_strand_id
1 'polypeptide(L)'
;MERTFALKGNLIFTPACGRLEVRPGQYLVCEDGLVAGIFETLPERFGGIPVHDHGDRLILPGLVDLHVHASQYAYRGLGMDMELLDWLEENAFPEEARFAEQEYAAAAYRVFTDELTRSATTRACVFATVHRPATLLLMEQMEKAGLRGFVGKLNMDSNCPDYLRETTDGSLAETRRWLEESAGFSAVRPVITPRFIPSCSEELMNGLGELQREFGAAMQSHLSENLSEIEWVKQLRPWARFYGEAYSRPGLFGGECPTVMAHCIWSGEEERALMKEQGVFLAHCPQSNMNVSSGIAPVRTWLNEGQKAGLGSDVAGGAHLSIFRAMTDAIQCSKLRWRLVDDSLAALTLPEALYLATKGGGEFFGKVGSFEPGYEFDAIVMDDSTLPTTRRCTLTERLERVVWLSDGLPLAKYVAGRRLF
;
A
#
# COMPACT_ATOMS: atom_id res chain seq x y z
N MET A 1 14.96 4.72 -23.71
CA MET A 1 13.54 4.53 -23.36
C MET A 1 12.71 5.52 -24.18
N GLU A 2 11.58 5.07 -24.70
CA GLU A 2 10.63 5.93 -25.39
C GLU A 2 10.08 6.94 -24.36
N ARG A 3 10.28 8.23 -24.62
CA ARG A 3 9.76 9.29 -23.74
C ARG A 3 8.27 9.56 -24.00
N THR A 4 7.84 9.32 -25.25
CA THR A 4 6.45 9.55 -25.68
C THR A 4 5.97 8.33 -26.46
N PHE A 5 4.85 7.73 -26.05
CA PHE A 5 4.20 6.58 -26.67
C PHE A 5 2.72 6.54 -26.33
N ALA A 6 1.96 5.67 -26.98
CA ALA A 6 0.57 5.42 -26.62
C ALA A 6 0.31 3.95 -26.37
N LEU A 7 -0.57 3.65 -25.39
CA LEU A 7 -1.24 2.36 -25.26
C LEU A 7 -2.62 2.48 -25.92
N LYS A 8 -3.01 1.47 -26.70
CA LYS A 8 -4.35 1.38 -27.29
C LYS A 8 -5.07 0.14 -26.75
N GLY A 9 -6.31 0.32 -26.25
CA GLY A 9 -7.10 -0.76 -25.68
C GLY A 9 -8.35 -0.25 -24.98
N ASN A 10 -8.96 -1.08 -24.16
CA ASN A 10 -10.14 -0.71 -23.38
C ASN A 10 -9.70 -0.15 -22.02
N LEU A 11 -9.75 1.17 -21.87
CA LEU A 11 -9.30 1.87 -20.66
C LEU A 11 -10.43 1.90 -19.63
N ILE A 12 -10.13 1.51 -18.38
CA ILE A 12 -11.07 1.57 -17.26
C ILE A 12 -10.36 2.16 -16.05
N PHE A 13 -10.90 3.20 -15.44
CA PHE A 13 -10.33 3.85 -14.26
C PHE A 13 -11.39 4.56 -13.42
N THR A 14 -11.03 5.04 -12.24
CA THR A 14 -11.92 5.72 -11.29
C THR A 14 -11.40 7.13 -11.01
N PRO A 15 -11.91 8.17 -11.68
CA PRO A 15 -11.50 9.57 -11.43
C PRO A 15 -11.97 10.10 -10.06
N ALA A 16 -13.02 9.48 -9.49
CA ALA A 16 -13.54 9.78 -8.16
C ALA A 16 -14.10 8.51 -7.52
N CYS A 17 -14.20 8.50 -6.19
CA CYS A 17 -14.76 7.38 -5.44
C CYS A 17 -16.18 7.03 -5.94
N GLY A 18 -16.39 5.76 -6.26
CA GLY A 18 -17.66 5.24 -6.78
C GLY A 18 -17.98 5.58 -8.24
N ARG A 19 -17.14 6.37 -8.93
CA ARG A 19 -17.30 6.71 -10.33
C ARG A 19 -16.35 5.92 -11.22
N LEU A 20 -16.91 5.07 -12.10
CA LEU A 20 -16.15 4.30 -13.09
C LEU A 20 -16.19 5.00 -14.46
N GLU A 21 -15.05 5.20 -15.08
CA GLU A 21 -14.88 5.65 -16.46
C GLU A 21 -14.45 4.47 -17.31
N VAL A 22 -15.15 4.28 -18.44
CA VAL A 22 -14.86 3.22 -19.43
C VAL A 22 -14.67 3.87 -20.80
N ARG A 23 -13.53 3.64 -21.43
CA ARG A 23 -13.10 4.23 -22.71
C ARG A 23 -12.69 3.11 -23.68
N PRO A 24 -13.65 2.60 -24.50
CA PRO A 24 -13.39 1.46 -25.39
C PRO A 24 -12.44 1.81 -26.53
N GLY A 25 -11.41 1.01 -26.75
CA GLY A 25 -10.51 1.09 -27.91
C GLY A 25 -9.75 2.40 -28.06
N GLN A 26 -9.61 3.19 -26.98
CA GLN A 26 -8.97 4.52 -27.03
C GLN A 26 -7.46 4.44 -26.79
N TYR A 27 -6.81 5.56 -27.08
CA TYR A 27 -5.37 5.76 -26.89
C TYR A 27 -5.11 6.47 -25.56
N LEU A 28 -4.30 5.85 -24.69
CA LEU A 28 -3.72 6.47 -23.50
C LEU A 28 -2.29 6.91 -23.83
N VAL A 29 -2.03 8.21 -23.84
CA VAL A 29 -0.72 8.75 -24.24
C VAL A 29 0.13 9.04 -23.01
N CYS A 30 1.35 8.49 -23.02
CA CYS A 30 2.44 8.85 -22.13
C CYS A 30 3.31 9.91 -22.77
N GLU A 31 3.65 10.96 -22.03
CA GLU A 31 4.63 11.98 -22.41
C GLU A 31 5.55 12.24 -21.20
N ASP A 32 6.83 11.94 -21.33
CA ASP A 32 7.84 12.08 -20.25
C ASP A 32 7.46 11.42 -18.92
N GLY A 33 6.83 10.23 -18.98
CA GLY A 33 6.42 9.47 -17.80
C GLY A 33 5.11 9.91 -17.15
N LEU A 34 4.42 10.90 -17.75
CA LEU A 34 3.12 11.38 -17.30
C LEU A 34 2.01 11.05 -18.31
N VAL A 35 0.79 10.97 -17.83
CA VAL A 35 -0.39 10.87 -18.68
C VAL A 35 -0.60 12.20 -19.40
N ALA A 36 -0.49 12.22 -20.73
CA ALA A 36 -0.79 13.38 -21.55
C ALA A 36 -2.31 13.51 -21.86
N GLY A 37 -3.02 12.38 -21.88
CA GLY A 37 -4.45 12.31 -22.07
C GLY A 37 -4.93 11.00 -22.65
N ILE A 38 -6.27 10.91 -22.80
CA ILE A 38 -6.99 9.82 -23.45
C ILE A 38 -7.63 10.37 -24.73
N PHE A 39 -7.48 9.67 -25.85
CA PHE A 39 -7.93 10.11 -27.16
C PHE A 39 -8.61 8.98 -27.95
N GLU A 40 -9.69 9.29 -28.67
CA GLU A 40 -10.31 8.37 -29.65
C GLU A 40 -9.43 8.20 -30.88
N THR A 41 -8.83 9.32 -31.33
CA THR A 41 -7.83 9.38 -32.40
C THR A 41 -6.65 10.21 -31.92
N LEU A 42 -5.44 9.80 -32.27
CA LEU A 42 -4.23 10.52 -31.87
C LEU A 42 -4.22 11.92 -32.50
N PRO A 43 -4.11 13.00 -31.69
CA PRO A 43 -3.89 14.37 -32.20
C PRO A 43 -2.62 14.47 -33.05
N GLU A 44 -2.58 15.43 -33.99
CA GLU A 44 -1.41 15.64 -34.87
C GLU A 44 -0.09 15.78 -34.13
N ARG A 45 -0.08 16.43 -32.96
CA ARG A 45 1.11 16.57 -32.09
C ARG A 45 1.70 15.22 -31.62
N PHE A 46 0.90 14.18 -31.66
CA PHE A 46 1.31 12.80 -31.34
C PHE A 46 1.39 11.91 -32.59
N GLY A 47 1.37 12.51 -33.79
CA GLY A 47 1.57 11.78 -35.05
C GLY A 47 2.93 11.11 -35.11
N GLY A 48 2.93 9.79 -35.38
CA GLY A 48 4.19 9.04 -35.52
C GLY A 48 4.85 8.54 -34.24
N ILE A 49 4.25 8.74 -33.06
CA ILE A 49 4.74 8.12 -31.83
C ILE A 49 4.53 6.59 -31.85
N PRO A 50 5.35 5.79 -31.16
CA PRO A 50 5.09 4.36 -30.97
C PRO A 50 3.73 4.11 -30.37
N VAL A 51 2.98 3.12 -30.88
CA VAL A 51 1.70 2.69 -30.37
C VAL A 51 1.80 1.20 -29.97
N HIS A 52 1.62 0.92 -28.69
CA HIS A 52 1.47 -0.45 -28.21
C HIS A 52 -0.01 -0.81 -28.24
N ASP A 53 -0.43 -1.48 -29.32
CA ASP A 53 -1.83 -1.88 -29.49
C ASP A 53 -2.10 -3.21 -28.74
N HIS A 54 -2.90 -3.14 -27.70
CA HIS A 54 -3.30 -4.29 -26.88
C HIS A 54 -4.65 -4.90 -27.33
N GLY A 55 -5.21 -4.43 -28.45
CA GLY A 55 -6.46 -4.95 -29.01
C GLY A 55 -7.62 -4.82 -28.03
N ASP A 56 -8.31 -5.93 -27.79
CA ASP A 56 -9.52 -5.96 -26.92
C ASP A 56 -9.21 -6.11 -25.41
N ARG A 57 -7.95 -6.01 -24.98
CA ARG A 57 -7.57 -6.17 -23.58
C ARG A 57 -7.96 -4.97 -22.74
N LEU A 58 -8.10 -5.20 -21.42
CA LEU A 58 -8.38 -4.16 -20.45
C LEU A 58 -7.07 -3.47 -20.03
N ILE A 59 -7.09 -2.14 -19.97
CA ILE A 59 -5.98 -1.33 -19.46
C ILE A 59 -6.49 -0.57 -18.24
N LEU A 60 -5.84 -0.80 -17.10
CA LEU A 60 -6.19 -0.21 -15.81
C LEU A 60 -5.02 0.64 -15.30
N PRO A 61 -5.25 1.65 -14.45
CA PRO A 61 -4.17 2.23 -13.67
C PRO A 61 -3.46 1.13 -12.87
N GLY A 62 -2.15 1.31 -12.67
CA GLY A 62 -1.42 0.44 -11.77
C GLY A 62 -2.01 0.45 -10.37
N LEU A 63 -2.06 -0.71 -9.72
CA LEU A 63 -2.61 -0.83 -8.39
C LEU A 63 -1.60 -0.34 -7.34
N VAL A 64 -2.12 0.08 -6.19
CA VAL A 64 -1.36 0.65 -5.08
C VAL A 64 -1.53 -0.21 -3.85
N ASP A 65 -0.41 -0.56 -3.20
CA ASP A 65 -0.34 -1.26 -1.94
C ASP A 65 0.18 -0.30 -0.85
N LEU A 66 -0.71 0.17 0.03
CA LEU A 66 -0.35 1.13 1.07
C LEU A 66 0.31 0.50 2.28
N HIS A 67 0.34 -0.83 2.39
CA HIS A 67 0.88 -1.52 3.54
C HIS A 67 1.27 -2.96 3.21
N VAL A 68 2.56 -3.25 3.26
CA VAL A 68 3.12 -4.58 3.03
C VAL A 68 4.46 -4.75 3.75
N HIS A 69 4.74 -5.95 4.28
CA HIS A 69 5.98 -6.29 4.96
C HIS A 69 6.86 -7.18 4.08
N ALA A 70 7.93 -6.62 3.51
CA ALA A 70 8.85 -7.38 2.66
C ALA A 70 9.61 -8.47 3.44
N SER A 71 9.94 -8.21 4.72
CA SER A 71 10.63 -9.15 5.59
C SER A 71 9.78 -10.36 6.01
N GLN A 72 8.47 -10.27 5.84
CA GLN A 72 7.54 -11.32 6.22
C GLN A 72 7.10 -12.21 5.04
N TYR A 73 7.52 -11.86 3.82
CA TYR A 73 7.04 -12.53 2.60
C TYR A 73 7.31 -14.03 2.58
N ALA A 74 8.39 -14.49 3.21
CA ALA A 74 8.84 -15.88 3.16
C ALA A 74 7.89 -16.86 3.87
N TYR A 75 7.19 -16.42 4.93
CA TYR A 75 6.31 -17.29 5.72
C TYR A 75 4.81 -17.01 5.53
N ARG A 76 4.45 -16.22 4.52
CA ARG A 76 3.03 -15.95 4.24
C ARG A 76 2.21 -17.24 4.12
N GLY A 77 1.01 -17.22 4.70
CA GLY A 77 0.13 -18.38 4.75
C GLY A 77 0.43 -19.35 5.90
N LEU A 78 1.37 -19.04 6.78
CA LEU A 78 1.64 -19.81 8.00
C LEU A 78 1.03 -19.09 9.22
N GLY A 79 0.50 -19.87 10.17
CA GLY A 79 -0.08 -19.35 11.40
C GLY A 79 -1.37 -18.54 11.23
N MET A 80 -2.14 -18.80 10.18
CA MET A 80 -3.36 -18.04 9.86
C MET A 80 -4.57 -18.36 10.77
N ASP A 81 -4.38 -19.15 11.78
CA ASP A 81 -5.35 -19.53 12.83
C ASP A 81 -4.99 -18.95 14.21
N MET A 82 -4.01 -18.02 14.26
CA MET A 82 -3.55 -17.33 15.47
C MET A 82 -4.15 -15.94 15.61
N GLU A 83 -4.13 -15.40 16.83
CA GLU A 83 -4.34 -13.98 17.07
C GLU A 83 -3.07 -13.17 16.84
N LEU A 84 -3.20 -11.85 16.65
CA LEU A 84 -2.11 -10.95 16.28
C LEU A 84 -0.86 -11.09 17.14
N LEU A 85 -0.98 -11.02 18.47
CA LEU A 85 0.19 -10.97 19.34
C LEU A 85 0.93 -12.30 19.37
N ASP A 86 0.21 -13.42 19.42
CA ASP A 86 0.79 -14.76 19.34
C ASP A 86 1.45 -14.99 17.97
N TRP A 87 0.80 -14.55 16.89
CA TRP A 87 1.32 -14.66 15.54
C TRP A 87 2.61 -13.84 15.35
N LEU A 88 2.71 -12.66 15.97
CA LEU A 88 3.93 -11.84 15.94
C LEU A 88 5.10 -12.57 16.61
N GLU A 89 4.86 -13.19 17.79
CA GLU A 89 5.91 -13.88 18.55
C GLU A 89 6.38 -15.17 17.87
N GLU A 90 5.45 -15.95 17.32
CA GLU A 90 5.77 -17.27 16.77
C GLU A 90 6.29 -17.21 15.32
N ASN A 91 5.86 -16.23 14.52
CA ASN A 91 6.21 -16.18 13.11
C ASN A 91 6.98 -14.91 12.71
N ALA A 92 6.47 -13.72 13.05
CA ALA A 92 7.01 -12.48 12.51
C ALA A 92 8.40 -12.15 13.07
N PHE A 93 8.55 -12.12 14.38
CA PHE A 93 9.81 -11.73 15.02
C PHE A 93 10.96 -12.70 14.72
N PRO A 94 10.78 -14.03 14.79
CA PRO A 94 11.85 -14.97 14.41
C PRO A 94 12.31 -14.83 12.96
N GLU A 95 11.37 -14.60 12.04
CA GLU A 95 11.72 -14.42 10.62
C GLU A 95 12.44 -13.10 10.38
N GLU A 96 11.93 -11.99 10.94
CA GLU A 96 12.54 -10.67 10.78
C GLU A 96 13.97 -10.61 11.34
N ALA A 97 14.28 -11.37 12.38
CA ALA A 97 15.64 -11.45 12.95
C ALA A 97 16.66 -12.02 11.96
N ARG A 98 16.26 -12.90 11.04
CA ARG A 98 17.14 -13.50 10.03
C ARG A 98 17.72 -12.48 9.07
N PHE A 99 17.06 -11.31 8.90
CA PHE A 99 17.54 -10.24 8.05
C PHE A 99 18.78 -9.50 8.55
N ALA A 100 19.29 -9.85 9.74
CA ALA A 100 20.65 -9.50 10.18
C ALA A 100 21.72 -10.12 9.26
N GLU A 101 21.42 -11.28 8.66
CA GLU A 101 22.28 -11.98 7.72
C GLU A 101 22.07 -11.42 6.31
N GLN A 102 23.08 -10.75 5.75
CA GLN A 102 23.01 -10.08 4.44
C GLN A 102 22.66 -11.04 3.29
N GLU A 103 23.20 -12.27 3.31
CA GLU A 103 22.93 -13.26 2.26
C GLU A 103 21.46 -13.71 2.30
N TYR A 104 20.92 -13.92 3.51
CA TYR A 104 19.51 -14.23 3.69
C TYR A 104 18.62 -13.07 3.21
N ALA A 105 18.91 -11.87 3.66
CA ALA A 105 18.17 -10.67 3.27
C ALA A 105 18.17 -10.48 1.74
N ALA A 106 19.32 -10.68 1.09
CA ALA A 106 19.45 -10.58 -0.36
C ALA A 106 18.56 -11.58 -1.11
N ALA A 107 18.52 -12.82 -0.63
CA ALA A 107 17.69 -13.87 -1.24
C ALA A 107 16.20 -13.65 -1.00
N ALA A 108 15.79 -13.36 0.24
CA ALA A 108 14.40 -13.14 0.60
C ALA A 108 13.81 -11.91 -0.10
N TYR A 109 14.51 -10.78 -0.09
CA TYR A 109 14.06 -9.57 -0.78
C TYR A 109 14.03 -9.70 -2.30
N ARG A 110 14.90 -10.54 -2.89
CA ARG A 110 14.81 -10.84 -4.33
C ARG A 110 13.49 -11.52 -4.66
N VAL A 111 13.10 -12.53 -3.87
CA VAL A 111 11.82 -13.22 -4.07
C VAL A 111 10.65 -12.24 -3.94
N PHE A 112 10.64 -11.41 -2.90
CA PHE A 112 9.60 -10.39 -2.72
C PHE A 112 9.56 -9.41 -3.91
N THR A 113 10.71 -8.88 -4.32
CA THR A 113 10.82 -7.89 -5.41
C THR A 113 10.40 -8.47 -6.75
N ASP A 114 10.78 -9.74 -7.04
CA ASP A 114 10.38 -10.43 -8.27
C ASP A 114 8.87 -10.62 -8.32
N GLU A 115 8.23 -11.03 -7.22
CA GLU A 115 6.78 -11.20 -7.14
C GLU A 115 6.03 -9.86 -7.20
N LEU A 116 6.53 -8.82 -6.52
CA LEU A 116 5.97 -7.47 -6.62
C LEU A 116 6.08 -6.92 -8.06
N THR A 117 7.20 -7.21 -8.74
CA THR A 117 7.40 -6.82 -10.15
C THR A 117 6.37 -7.47 -11.06
N ARG A 118 6.07 -8.76 -10.86
CA ARG A 118 5.07 -9.50 -11.65
C ARG A 118 3.62 -9.12 -11.31
N SER A 119 3.35 -8.66 -10.09
CA SER A 119 2.01 -8.29 -9.64
C SER A 119 1.46 -7.06 -10.38
N ALA A 120 0.17 -6.78 -10.18
CA ALA A 120 -0.49 -5.59 -10.70
C ALA A 120 -0.12 -4.29 -9.93
N THR A 121 0.62 -4.40 -8.83
CA THR A 121 1.00 -3.27 -7.97
C THR A 121 2.14 -2.46 -8.57
N THR A 122 1.96 -1.17 -8.79
CA THR A 122 2.97 -0.23 -9.32
C THR A 122 3.57 0.66 -8.24
N ARG A 123 2.88 0.84 -7.12
CA ARG A 123 3.33 1.60 -5.95
C ARG A 123 3.11 0.79 -4.68
N ALA A 124 4.11 0.76 -3.81
CA ALA A 124 4.00 0.09 -2.53
C ALA A 124 4.61 0.94 -1.41
N CYS A 125 4.00 0.90 -0.22
CA CYS A 125 4.56 1.41 1.02
C CYS A 125 4.99 0.21 1.87
N VAL A 126 6.30 0.01 2.02
CA VAL A 126 6.90 -1.26 2.43
C VAL A 126 7.59 -1.14 3.78
N PHE A 127 7.21 -2.02 4.69
CA PHE A 127 7.97 -2.29 5.92
C PHE A 127 9.13 -3.23 5.60
N ALA A 128 10.36 -2.84 5.98
CA ALA A 128 11.55 -3.69 5.84
C ALA A 128 11.88 -4.37 7.17
N THR A 129 12.99 -4.02 7.79
CA THR A 129 13.49 -4.61 9.04
C THR A 129 14.19 -3.53 9.87
N VAL A 130 14.57 -3.83 11.11
CA VAL A 130 15.39 -2.96 11.97
C VAL A 130 16.81 -2.80 11.42
N HIS A 131 17.29 -3.71 10.59
CA HIS A 131 18.66 -3.74 10.07
C HIS A 131 18.81 -2.79 8.87
N ARG A 132 19.49 -1.64 9.08
CA ARG A 132 19.75 -0.63 8.04
C ARG A 132 20.35 -1.22 6.75
N PRO A 133 21.42 -2.06 6.80
CA PRO A 133 22.02 -2.58 5.56
C PRO A 133 21.05 -3.41 4.73
N ALA A 134 20.21 -4.23 5.37
CA ALA A 134 19.17 -5.01 4.69
C ALA A 134 18.07 -4.11 4.09
N THR A 135 17.70 -3.03 4.78
CA THR A 135 16.72 -2.06 4.28
C THR A 135 17.21 -1.34 3.02
N LEU A 136 18.48 -0.92 2.99
CA LEU A 136 19.10 -0.33 1.80
C LEU A 136 19.17 -1.30 0.64
N LEU A 137 19.47 -2.58 0.92
CA LEU A 137 19.48 -3.63 -0.09
C LEU A 137 18.10 -3.84 -0.73
N LEU A 138 17.01 -3.79 0.06
CA LEU A 138 15.65 -3.82 -0.48
C LEU A 138 15.37 -2.63 -1.40
N MET A 139 15.73 -1.42 -0.97
CA MET A 139 15.57 -0.20 -1.79
C MET A 139 16.31 -0.34 -3.12
N GLU A 140 17.55 -0.83 -3.08
CA GLU A 140 18.37 -1.06 -4.28
C GLU A 140 17.73 -2.09 -5.23
N GLN A 141 17.23 -3.21 -4.70
CA GLN A 141 16.58 -4.24 -5.51
C GLN A 141 15.29 -3.73 -6.16
N MET A 142 14.45 -3.01 -5.41
CA MET A 142 13.22 -2.41 -5.94
C MET A 142 13.52 -1.37 -7.03
N GLU A 143 14.51 -0.48 -6.83
CA GLU A 143 14.87 0.54 -7.82
C GLU A 143 15.44 -0.09 -9.10
N LYS A 144 16.31 -1.11 -8.99
CA LYS A 144 16.85 -1.87 -10.13
C LYS A 144 15.73 -2.56 -10.91
N ALA A 145 14.74 -3.11 -10.24
CA ALA A 145 13.56 -3.72 -10.87
C ALA A 145 12.65 -2.69 -11.58
N GLY A 146 12.84 -1.39 -11.31
CA GLY A 146 12.01 -0.31 -11.85
C GLY A 146 10.73 -0.07 -11.10
N LEU A 147 10.61 -0.63 -9.90
CA LEU A 147 9.52 -0.35 -8.97
C LEU A 147 9.69 1.03 -8.34
N ARG A 148 8.58 1.58 -7.88
CA ARG A 148 8.55 2.87 -7.17
C ARG A 148 7.74 2.74 -5.88
N GLY A 149 8.08 3.54 -4.86
CA GLY A 149 7.33 3.54 -3.62
C GLY A 149 8.12 4.09 -2.44
N PHE A 150 7.66 3.71 -1.26
CA PHE A 150 8.34 4.00 -0.01
C PHE A 150 8.81 2.71 0.64
N VAL A 151 9.99 2.74 1.25
CA VAL A 151 10.54 1.66 2.07
C VAL A 151 10.92 2.23 3.43
N GLY A 152 10.64 1.53 4.51
CA GLY A 152 10.89 1.97 5.86
C GLY A 152 11.78 1.03 6.65
N LYS A 153 12.84 1.59 7.27
CA LYS A 153 13.57 0.91 8.33
C LYS A 153 12.68 0.87 9.58
N LEU A 154 12.43 -0.32 10.10
CA LEU A 154 11.69 -0.49 11.35
C LEU A 154 12.43 0.08 12.55
N ASN A 155 11.68 0.61 13.50
CA ASN A 155 12.18 1.10 14.78
C ASN A 155 11.45 0.39 15.93
N MET A 156 12.23 -0.26 16.81
CA MET A 156 11.74 -0.95 18.01
C MET A 156 12.80 -0.90 19.10
N ASP A 157 12.49 -0.29 20.25
CA ASP A 157 13.36 -0.23 21.43
C ASP A 157 12.72 -0.75 22.72
N SER A 158 11.45 -1.17 22.63
CA SER A 158 10.63 -1.59 23.78
C SER A 158 9.76 -2.79 23.45
N ASN A 159 9.43 -3.59 24.44
CA ASN A 159 8.43 -4.66 24.38
C ASN A 159 8.50 -5.53 23.11
N CYS A 160 9.70 -5.88 22.70
CA CYS A 160 9.99 -6.80 21.61
C CYS A 160 11.13 -7.74 22.02
N PRO A 161 11.33 -8.87 21.31
CA PRO A 161 12.40 -9.79 21.63
C PRO A 161 13.77 -9.13 21.63
N ASP A 162 14.65 -9.54 22.58
CA ASP A 162 15.99 -8.96 22.74
C ASP A 162 16.83 -8.98 21.45
N TYR A 163 16.62 -9.98 20.61
CA TYR A 163 17.35 -10.15 19.34
C TYR A 163 16.90 -9.19 18.23
N LEU A 164 15.80 -8.44 18.43
CA LEU A 164 15.32 -7.39 17.53
C LEU A 164 15.34 -6.01 18.18
N ARG A 165 15.54 -5.96 19.52
CA ARG A 165 15.46 -4.71 20.27
C ARG A 165 16.70 -3.84 20.03
N GLU A 166 16.48 -2.64 19.52
CA GLU A 166 17.50 -1.60 19.44
C GLU A 166 17.58 -0.84 20.76
N THR A 167 18.69 -0.15 21.01
CA THR A 167 18.68 0.95 21.99
C THR A 167 18.06 2.19 21.34
N THR A 168 17.45 3.08 22.13
CA THR A 168 16.84 4.31 21.59
C THR A 168 17.83 5.13 20.76
N ASP A 169 19.01 5.43 21.33
CA ASP A 169 20.06 6.18 20.63
C ASP A 169 20.56 5.45 19.38
N GLY A 170 20.72 4.12 19.46
CA GLY A 170 21.12 3.28 18.32
C GLY A 170 20.11 3.32 17.20
N SER A 171 18.82 3.15 17.51
CA SER A 171 17.73 3.22 16.54
C SER A 171 17.67 4.57 15.83
N LEU A 172 17.77 5.67 16.57
CA LEU A 172 17.78 7.02 16.01
C LEU A 172 19.02 7.27 15.14
N ALA A 173 20.22 6.88 15.61
CA ALA A 173 21.45 7.03 14.85
C ALA A 173 21.43 6.23 13.53
N GLU A 174 20.98 4.97 13.56
CA GLU A 174 20.88 4.15 12.36
C GLU A 174 19.77 4.63 11.42
N THR A 175 18.67 5.17 11.96
CA THR A 175 17.61 5.77 11.13
C THR A 175 18.10 7.03 10.43
N ARG A 176 18.85 7.90 11.13
CA ARG A 176 19.49 9.09 10.52
C ARG A 176 20.42 8.70 9.38
N ARG A 177 21.35 7.76 9.64
CA ARG A 177 22.28 7.26 8.59
C ARG A 177 21.54 6.68 7.40
N TRP A 178 20.50 5.91 7.65
CA TRP A 178 19.69 5.34 6.58
C TRP A 178 18.99 6.42 5.74
N LEU A 179 18.44 7.47 6.36
CA LEU A 179 17.84 8.60 5.66
C LEU A 179 18.87 9.34 4.78
N GLU A 180 20.06 9.58 5.32
CA GLU A 180 21.18 10.20 4.58
C GLU A 180 21.62 9.36 3.39
N GLU A 181 21.84 8.06 3.57
CA GLU A 181 22.24 7.13 2.52
C GLU A 181 21.12 6.94 1.47
N SER A 182 19.86 7.05 1.88
CA SER A 182 18.71 6.94 0.99
C SER A 182 18.54 8.11 0.02
N ALA A 183 19.24 9.23 0.23
CA ALA A 183 19.21 10.38 -0.68
C ALA A 183 19.71 10.06 -2.10
N GLY A 184 20.44 8.95 -2.28
CA GLY A 184 20.89 8.46 -3.58
C GLY A 184 19.82 7.78 -4.44
N PHE A 185 18.68 7.38 -3.84
CA PHE A 185 17.59 6.73 -4.56
C PHE A 185 16.60 7.76 -5.13
N SER A 186 16.13 7.51 -6.34
CA SER A 186 15.23 8.43 -7.05
C SER A 186 13.78 7.92 -7.13
N ALA A 187 13.61 6.61 -7.21
CA ALA A 187 12.33 5.95 -7.42
C ALA A 187 11.76 5.34 -6.13
N VAL A 188 12.64 4.87 -5.24
CA VAL A 188 12.27 4.29 -3.94
C VAL A 188 12.72 5.26 -2.84
N ARG A 189 11.78 5.85 -2.12
CA ARG A 189 12.04 6.87 -1.11
C ARG A 189 11.95 6.31 0.32
N PRO A 190 12.67 6.87 1.28
CA PRO A 190 12.56 6.47 2.68
C PRO A 190 11.23 6.92 3.31
N VAL A 191 10.72 6.13 4.27
CA VAL A 191 9.56 6.45 5.11
C VAL A 191 9.86 6.08 6.57
N ILE A 192 9.67 7.01 7.50
CA ILE A 192 9.84 6.77 8.94
C ILE A 192 8.86 5.68 9.37
N THR A 193 9.36 4.68 10.10
CA THR A 193 8.56 3.47 10.37
C THR A 193 8.73 2.99 11.82
N PRO A 194 8.18 3.68 12.84
CA PRO A 194 7.94 3.05 14.12
C PRO A 194 6.99 1.87 13.89
N ARG A 195 7.32 0.66 14.39
CA ARG A 195 6.48 -0.50 14.12
C ARG A 195 5.06 -0.27 14.61
N PHE A 196 4.90 0.02 15.88
CA PHE A 196 3.64 0.43 16.54
C PHE A 196 3.99 0.95 17.95
N ILE A 197 3.06 1.63 18.60
CA ILE A 197 3.33 2.27 19.90
C ILE A 197 3.88 1.31 20.98
N PRO A 198 3.37 0.08 21.14
CA PRO A 198 3.91 -0.82 22.16
C PRO A 198 5.41 -1.10 22.03
N SER A 199 5.94 -1.17 20.82
CA SER A 199 7.37 -1.47 20.58
C SER A 199 8.29 -0.25 20.56
N CYS A 200 7.76 0.96 20.81
CA CYS A 200 8.52 2.19 20.75
C CYS A 200 8.38 2.99 22.05
N SER A 201 9.49 3.36 22.68
CA SER A 201 9.49 4.28 23.83
C SER A 201 9.02 5.68 23.45
N GLU A 202 8.67 6.52 24.44
CA GLU A 202 8.33 7.92 24.16
C GLU A 202 9.54 8.69 23.63
N GLU A 203 10.73 8.39 24.14
CA GLU A 203 12.00 8.97 23.69
C GLU A 203 12.28 8.65 22.23
N LEU A 204 12.08 7.37 21.81
CA LEU A 204 12.23 6.96 20.40
C LEU A 204 11.22 7.69 19.52
N MET A 205 9.95 7.73 19.92
CA MET A 205 8.90 8.41 19.14
C MET A 205 9.17 9.90 18.97
N ASN A 206 9.64 10.60 20.02
CA ASN A 206 10.01 12.01 19.95
C ASN A 206 11.20 12.24 18.98
N GLY A 207 12.25 11.42 19.08
CA GLY A 207 13.40 11.49 18.18
C GLY A 207 13.05 11.19 16.71
N LEU A 208 12.14 10.22 16.46
CA LEU A 208 11.64 9.95 15.11
C LEU A 208 10.83 11.13 14.55
N GLY A 209 10.04 11.82 15.39
CA GLY A 209 9.35 13.04 15.00
C GLY A 209 10.31 14.18 14.64
N GLU A 210 11.44 14.31 15.32
CA GLU A 210 12.50 15.26 14.97
C GLU A 210 13.14 14.90 13.62
N LEU A 211 13.49 13.63 13.41
CA LEU A 211 14.03 13.15 12.13
C LEU A 211 13.04 13.33 10.98
N GLN A 212 11.76 13.07 11.21
CA GLN A 212 10.72 13.30 10.20
C GLN A 212 10.71 14.75 9.72
N ARG A 213 10.70 15.71 10.66
CA ARG A 213 10.70 17.15 10.33
C ARG A 213 11.99 17.57 9.64
N GLU A 214 13.13 17.09 10.11
CA GLU A 214 14.45 17.45 9.56
C GLU A 214 14.60 16.99 8.10
N PHE A 215 14.16 15.77 7.79
CA PHE A 215 14.29 15.19 6.45
C PHE A 215 13.04 15.38 5.55
N GLY A 216 11.94 15.88 6.09
CA GLY A 216 10.67 15.99 5.36
C GLY A 216 10.14 14.63 4.92
N ALA A 217 10.41 13.57 5.70
CA ALA A 217 10.09 12.20 5.32
C ALA A 217 8.63 11.86 5.59
N ALA A 218 8.02 11.04 4.73
CA ALA A 218 6.73 10.42 5.02
C ALA A 218 6.82 9.47 6.22
N MET A 219 5.68 9.05 6.76
CA MET A 219 5.59 8.15 7.91
C MET A 219 4.57 7.04 7.67
N GLN A 220 4.86 5.84 8.17
CA GLN A 220 3.94 4.70 8.20
C GLN A 220 3.99 3.99 9.55
N SER A 221 2.86 3.44 10.00
CA SER A 221 2.76 2.61 11.20
C SER A 221 1.43 1.84 11.25
N HIS A 222 1.17 1.13 12.36
CA HIS A 222 -0.07 0.43 12.67
C HIS A 222 -0.89 1.23 13.67
N LEU A 223 -2.21 1.22 13.54
CA LEU A 223 -3.10 1.98 14.41
C LEU A 223 -4.40 1.25 14.68
N SER A 224 -4.75 1.13 15.95
CA SER A 224 -6.06 0.64 16.42
C SER A 224 -6.51 -0.64 15.71
N GLU A 225 -5.58 -1.60 15.58
CA GLU A 225 -5.81 -2.83 14.85
C GLU A 225 -6.55 -3.86 15.69
N ASN A 226 -6.08 -4.17 16.89
CA ASN A 226 -6.58 -5.22 17.76
C ASN A 226 -6.98 -4.66 19.13
N LEU A 227 -8.01 -5.22 19.76
CA LEU A 227 -8.49 -4.74 21.06
C LEU A 227 -7.46 -4.93 22.18
N SER A 228 -6.71 -6.04 22.15
CA SER A 228 -5.64 -6.31 23.12
C SER A 228 -4.49 -5.31 22.96
N GLU A 229 -4.12 -4.97 21.71
CA GLU A 229 -3.15 -3.94 21.39
C GLU A 229 -3.58 -2.56 21.93
N ILE A 230 -4.84 -2.16 21.69
CA ILE A 230 -5.38 -0.88 22.16
C ILE A 230 -5.34 -0.80 23.69
N GLU A 231 -5.71 -1.85 24.38
CA GLU A 231 -5.66 -1.90 25.85
C GLU A 231 -4.22 -1.80 26.35
N TRP A 232 -3.26 -2.44 25.65
CA TRP A 232 -1.85 -2.32 25.97
C TRP A 232 -1.34 -0.88 25.77
N VAL A 233 -1.73 -0.21 24.69
CA VAL A 233 -1.39 1.22 24.46
C VAL A 233 -1.96 2.12 25.56
N LYS A 234 -3.18 1.91 26.06
CA LYS A 234 -3.74 2.65 27.18
C LYS A 234 -2.90 2.50 28.45
N GLN A 235 -2.37 1.31 28.72
CA GLN A 235 -1.49 1.08 29.87
C GLN A 235 -0.15 1.79 29.70
N LEU A 236 0.44 1.76 28.50
CA LEU A 236 1.72 2.39 28.19
C LEU A 236 1.62 3.92 28.06
N ARG A 237 0.48 4.44 27.65
CA ARG A 237 0.24 5.88 27.36
C ARG A 237 -1.05 6.35 28.05
N PRO A 238 -1.13 6.30 29.42
CA PRO A 238 -2.35 6.61 30.15
C PRO A 238 -2.83 8.06 29.98
N TRP A 239 -2.00 8.94 29.45
CA TRP A 239 -2.34 10.32 29.13
C TRP A 239 -3.08 10.47 27.79
N ALA A 240 -3.00 9.47 26.88
CA ALA A 240 -3.69 9.51 25.59
C ALA A 240 -5.16 9.15 25.73
N ARG A 241 -6.05 9.96 25.17
CA ARG A 241 -7.50 9.69 25.14
C ARG A 241 -7.85 8.55 24.18
N PHE A 242 -7.08 8.45 23.10
CA PHE A 242 -7.15 7.40 22.09
C PHE A 242 -5.76 7.14 21.50
N TYR A 243 -5.61 6.01 20.80
CA TYR A 243 -4.32 5.50 20.36
C TYR A 243 -3.55 6.53 19.48
N GLY A 244 -4.23 7.19 18.54
CA GLY A 244 -3.60 8.15 17.62
C GLY A 244 -2.95 9.35 18.30
N GLU A 245 -3.35 9.71 19.53
CA GLU A 245 -2.67 10.78 20.28
C GLU A 245 -1.22 10.43 20.62
N ALA A 246 -0.91 9.12 20.77
CA ALA A 246 0.46 8.67 20.99
C ALA A 246 1.39 8.91 19.79
N TYR A 247 0.83 8.99 18.58
CA TYR A 247 1.55 9.42 17.37
C TYR A 247 1.50 10.95 17.17
N SER A 248 0.37 11.57 17.51
CA SER A 248 0.17 13.01 17.28
C SER A 248 1.09 13.86 18.16
N ARG A 249 1.31 13.46 19.41
CA ARG A 249 2.14 14.21 20.35
C ARG A 249 3.59 14.40 19.89
N PRO A 250 4.32 13.37 19.40
CA PRO A 250 5.66 13.55 18.81
C PRO A 250 5.65 14.19 17.41
N GLY A 251 4.48 14.46 16.82
CA GLY A 251 4.32 15.04 15.48
C GLY A 251 4.34 14.03 14.35
N LEU A 252 4.07 12.75 14.63
CA LEU A 252 4.10 11.65 13.67
C LEU A 252 2.68 11.24 13.21
N PHE A 253 1.77 12.20 13.05
CA PHE A 253 0.36 11.90 12.71
C PHE A 253 -0.21 12.85 11.65
N GLY A 254 0.42 12.88 10.47
CA GLY A 254 0.02 13.76 9.37
C GLY A 254 0.60 15.16 9.46
N GLY A 255 -0.14 16.16 9.00
CA GLY A 255 0.33 17.54 8.89
C GLY A 255 1.17 17.76 7.62
N GLU A 256 2.36 18.35 7.75
CA GLU A 256 3.22 18.68 6.60
C GLU A 256 3.80 17.44 5.90
N CYS A 257 4.03 16.36 6.66
CA CYS A 257 4.58 15.12 6.14
C CYS A 257 3.47 14.07 5.95
N PRO A 258 3.34 13.46 4.76
CA PRO A 258 2.34 12.43 4.51
C PRO A 258 2.49 11.26 5.50
N THR A 259 1.38 10.83 6.09
CA THR A 259 1.35 9.71 7.03
C THR A 259 0.32 8.69 6.61
N VAL A 260 0.67 7.41 6.65
CA VAL A 260 -0.26 6.29 6.45
C VAL A 260 -0.30 5.41 7.68
N MET A 261 -1.51 5.10 8.15
CA MET A 261 -1.79 4.21 9.27
C MET A 261 -2.51 2.97 8.78
N ALA A 262 -1.97 1.80 9.07
CA ALA A 262 -2.58 0.54 8.72
C ALA A 262 -3.70 0.16 9.69
N HIS A 263 -4.67 -0.57 9.20
CA HIS A 263 -5.82 -1.20 9.85
C HIS A 263 -6.90 -0.24 10.32
N CYS A 264 -6.68 0.58 11.35
CA CYS A 264 -7.64 1.56 11.90
C CYS A 264 -9.04 0.97 12.18
N ILE A 265 -9.11 -0.32 12.52
CA ILE A 265 -10.37 -1.09 12.66
C ILE A 265 -11.23 -0.52 13.78
N TRP A 266 -10.60 -0.21 14.89
CA TRP A 266 -11.24 0.23 16.12
C TRP A 266 -11.08 1.72 16.39
N SER A 267 -10.64 2.50 15.38
CA SER A 267 -10.55 3.95 15.47
C SER A 267 -11.91 4.59 15.76
N GLY A 268 -12.04 5.21 16.92
CA GLY A 268 -13.24 5.92 17.36
C GLY A 268 -13.47 7.23 16.57
N GLU A 269 -14.58 7.90 16.82
CA GLU A 269 -14.97 9.14 16.12
C GLU A 269 -13.94 10.25 16.30
N GLU A 270 -13.45 10.49 17.53
CA GLU A 270 -12.44 11.53 17.81
C GLU A 270 -11.10 11.23 17.10
N GLU A 271 -10.67 9.97 17.07
CA GLU A 271 -9.46 9.55 16.38
C GLU A 271 -9.59 9.76 14.86
N ARG A 272 -10.73 9.34 14.27
CA ARG A 272 -11.00 9.56 12.85
C ARG A 272 -11.11 11.05 12.49
N ALA A 273 -11.69 11.86 13.38
CA ALA A 273 -11.75 13.31 13.19
C ALA A 273 -10.33 13.93 13.15
N LEU A 274 -9.44 13.53 14.06
CA LEU A 274 -8.04 13.96 14.06
C LEU A 274 -7.31 13.49 12.81
N MET A 275 -7.50 12.21 12.39
CA MET A 275 -6.91 11.69 11.15
C MET A 275 -7.30 12.53 9.93
N LYS A 276 -8.58 12.88 9.82
CA LYS A 276 -9.09 13.72 8.73
C LYS A 276 -8.49 15.12 8.76
N GLU A 277 -8.47 15.75 9.93
CA GLU A 277 -7.89 17.10 10.12
C GLU A 277 -6.40 17.13 9.72
N GLN A 278 -5.65 16.13 10.12
CA GLN A 278 -4.22 16.02 9.85
C GLN A 278 -3.89 15.41 8.48
N GLY A 279 -4.88 14.98 7.72
CA GLY A 279 -4.71 14.40 6.39
C GLY A 279 -4.05 13.03 6.39
N VAL A 280 -4.19 12.25 7.46
CA VAL A 280 -3.67 10.88 7.59
C VAL A 280 -4.38 9.95 6.61
N PHE A 281 -3.62 9.11 5.92
CA PHE A 281 -4.14 8.04 5.07
C PHE A 281 -4.40 6.77 5.89
N LEU A 282 -5.50 6.09 5.60
CA LEU A 282 -5.85 4.79 6.18
C LEU A 282 -5.55 3.68 5.17
N ALA A 283 -4.71 2.72 5.54
CA ALA A 283 -4.49 1.52 4.74
C ALA A 283 -5.42 0.40 5.23
N HIS A 284 -6.41 0.05 4.41
CA HIS A 284 -7.32 -1.06 4.69
C HIS A 284 -6.70 -2.39 4.27
N CYS A 285 -6.44 -3.26 5.24
CA CYS A 285 -5.81 -4.57 5.08
C CYS A 285 -6.82 -5.70 5.36
N PRO A 286 -7.84 -5.92 4.50
CA PRO A 286 -8.99 -6.74 4.85
C PRO A 286 -8.65 -8.20 5.15
N GLN A 287 -7.69 -8.78 4.41
CA GLN A 287 -7.32 -10.18 4.59
C GLN A 287 -6.59 -10.40 5.92
N SER A 288 -5.60 -9.58 6.22
CA SER A 288 -4.90 -9.63 7.49
C SER A 288 -5.83 -9.43 8.67
N ASN A 289 -6.70 -8.41 8.60
CA ASN A 289 -7.68 -8.13 9.66
C ASN A 289 -8.52 -9.36 10.03
N MET A 290 -8.84 -10.22 9.04
CA MET A 290 -9.54 -11.49 9.27
C MET A 290 -8.61 -12.57 9.82
N ASN A 291 -7.43 -12.73 9.21
CA ASN A 291 -6.52 -13.83 9.51
C ASN A 291 -5.97 -13.78 10.93
N VAL A 292 -5.64 -12.58 11.42
CA VAL A 292 -5.09 -12.40 12.78
C VAL A 292 -6.17 -11.95 13.79
N SER A 293 -7.44 -12.20 13.46
CA SER A 293 -8.61 -11.98 14.34
C SER A 293 -8.79 -10.52 14.81
N SER A 294 -8.30 -9.54 14.06
CA SER A 294 -8.37 -8.11 14.42
C SER A 294 -9.76 -7.51 14.27
N GLY A 295 -10.57 -8.00 13.30
CA GLY A 295 -11.96 -7.55 13.13
C GLY A 295 -12.31 -7.04 11.73
N ILE A 296 -13.42 -6.29 11.61
CA ILE A 296 -13.94 -5.76 10.35
C ILE A 296 -13.90 -4.23 10.36
N ALA A 297 -13.01 -3.64 9.57
CA ALA A 297 -12.83 -2.18 9.49
C ALA A 297 -14.08 -1.44 8.97
N PRO A 298 -14.39 -0.23 9.49
CA PRO A 298 -15.58 0.54 9.10
C PRO A 298 -15.35 1.35 7.81
N VAL A 299 -14.94 0.69 6.70
CA VAL A 299 -14.52 1.38 5.47
C VAL A 299 -15.62 2.26 4.88
N ARG A 300 -16.90 1.85 4.95
CA ARG A 300 -18.02 2.68 4.50
C ARG A 300 -18.11 3.98 5.30
N THR A 301 -17.90 3.92 6.62
CA THR A 301 -17.85 5.11 7.48
C THR A 301 -16.71 6.04 7.04
N TRP A 302 -15.52 5.51 6.78
CA TRP A 302 -14.38 6.28 6.30
C TRP A 302 -14.70 7.03 5.00
N LEU A 303 -15.29 6.34 4.01
CA LEU A 303 -15.67 6.95 2.74
C LEU A 303 -16.75 8.04 2.93
N ASN A 304 -17.74 7.80 3.77
CA ASN A 304 -18.82 8.78 4.06
C ASN A 304 -18.27 10.01 4.78
N GLU A 305 -17.28 9.85 5.64
CA GLU A 305 -16.58 10.95 6.33
C GLU A 305 -15.58 11.67 5.42
N GLY A 306 -15.28 11.14 4.24
CA GLY A 306 -14.29 11.69 3.32
C GLY A 306 -12.85 11.53 3.83
N GLN A 307 -12.55 10.41 4.52
CA GLN A 307 -11.20 10.03 4.92
C GLN A 307 -10.36 9.68 3.69
N LYS A 308 -9.07 9.97 3.73
CA LYS A 308 -8.11 9.47 2.75
C LYS A 308 -7.84 8.00 3.03
N ALA A 309 -8.10 7.13 2.06
CA ALA A 309 -7.94 5.70 2.27
C ALA A 309 -7.51 4.98 0.99
N GLY A 310 -6.81 3.87 1.18
CA GLY A 310 -6.44 2.91 0.14
C GLY A 310 -6.40 1.49 0.69
N LEU A 311 -6.00 0.54 -0.15
CA LEU A 311 -5.86 -0.86 0.24
C LEU A 311 -4.40 -1.19 0.58
N GLY A 312 -4.21 -2.16 1.47
CA GLY A 312 -2.96 -2.82 1.76
C GLY A 312 -3.09 -4.34 1.66
N SER A 313 -2.06 -5.01 1.19
CA SER A 313 -1.98 -6.47 1.18
C SER A 313 -1.66 -7.02 2.57
N ASP A 314 -0.85 -6.27 3.28
CA ASP A 314 -0.32 -6.63 4.61
C ASP A 314 0.23 -8.07 4.67
N VAL A 315 1.01 -8.44 3.66
CA VAL A 315 1.77 -9.69 3.73
C VAL A 315 2.79 -9.59 4.87
N ALA A 316 2.81 -10.53 5.82
CA ALA A 316 2.23 -11.88 5.78
C ALA A 316 0.96 -12.09 6.64
N GLY A 317 0.46 -11.12 7.38
CA GLY A 317 -0.89 -11.20 7.99
C GLY A 317 -1.94 -11.43 6.88
N GLY A 318 -1.82 -10.74 5.75
CA GLY A 318 -2.42 -11.12 4.47
C GLY A 318 -1.58 -12.19 3.76
N ALA A 319 -2.19 -13.27 3.28
CA ALA A 319 -1.48 -14.35 2.59
C ALA A 319 -1.14 -14.03 1.12
N HIS A 320 -1.79 -13.02 0.52
CA HIS A 320 -1.69 -12.71 -0.89
C HIS A 320 -1.20 -11.28 -1.15
N LEU A 321 -0.17 -11.14 -1.99
CA LEU A 321 0.34 -9.84 -2.45
C LEU A 321 -0.59 -9.14 -3.47
N SER A 322 -1.68 -9.78 -3.87
CA SER A 322 -2.60 -9.30 -4.89
C SER A 322 -3.57 -8.25 -4.33
N ILE A 323 -3.47 -7.01 -4.80
CA ILE A 323 -4.44 -5.95 -4.46
C ILE A 323 -5.83 -6.22 -5.09
N PHE A 324 -5.95 -6.97 -6.19
CA PHE A 324 -7.25 -7.48 -6.64
C PHE A 324 -7.91 -8.36 -5.58
N ARG A 325 -7.12 -9.21 -4.90
CA ARG A 325 -7.62 -9.99 -3.77
C ARG A 325 -8.04 -9.09 -2.61
N ALA A 326 -7.25 -8.10 -2.25
CA ALA A 326 -7.64 -7.11 -1.23
C ALA A 326 -8.94 -6.38 -1.59
N MET A 327 -9.20 -6.06 -2.88
CA MET A 327 -10.49 -5.50 -3.32
C MET A 327 -11.65 -6.45 -3.04
N THR A 328 -11.53 -7.73 -3.37
CA THR A 328 -12.61 -8.72 -3.14
C THR A 328 -12.86 -8.93 -1.66
N ASP A 329 -11.80 -9.04 -0.86
CA ASP A 329 -11.88 -9.20 0.58
C ASP A 329 -12.50 -7.94 1.25
N ALA A 330 -12.15 -6.72 0.79
CA ALA A 330 -12.76 -5.48 1.26
C ALA A 330 -14.28 -5.43 0.99
N ILE A 331 -14.72 -5.83 -0.22
CA ILE A 331 -16.15 -5.91 -0.56
C ILE A 331 -16.86 -6.95 0.32
N GLN A 332 -16.27 -8.14 0.51
CA GLN A 332 -16.86 -9.20 1.32
C GLN A 332 -16.97 -8.79 2.79
N CYS A 333 -15.88 -8.27 3.37
CA CYS A 333 -15.87 -7.76 4.74
C CYS A 333 -16.90 -6.64 4.95
N SER A 334 -17.02 -5.72 3.99
CA SER A 334 -17.99 -4.63 4.09
C SER A 334 -19.46 -5.15 4.06
N LYS A 335 -19.74 -6.24 3.34
CA LYS A 335 -21.06 -6.91 3.36
C LYS A 335 -21.35 -7.57 4.70
N LEU A 336 -20.33 -8.23 5.31
CA LEU A 336 -20.45 -8.82 6.63
C LEU A 336 -20.71 -7.72 7.68
N ARG A 337 -19.94 -6.63 7.66
CA ARG A 337 -20.16 -5.50 8.56
C ARG A 337 -21.55 -4.90 8.40
N TRP A 338 -22.02 -4.68 7.16
CA TRP A 338 -23.36 -4.18 6.88
C TRP A 338 -24.45 -5.07 7.51
N ARG A 339 -24.30 -6.40 7.40
CA ARG A 339 -25.34 -7.33 7.86
C ARG A 339 -25.27 -7.68 9.35
N LEU A 340 -24.08 -7.63 9.95
CA LEU A 340 -23.88 -8.14 11.31
C LEU A 340 -23.59 -7.05 12.33
N VAL A 341 -23.12 -5.87 11.89
CA VAL A 341 -22.66 -4.80 12.79
C VAL A 341 -23.49 -3.53 12.64
N ASP A 342 -23.70 -3.05 11.40
CA ASP A 342 -24.41 -1.80 11.14
C ASP A 342 -25.14 -1.85 9.80
N ASP A 343 -26.46 -2.08 9.86
CA ASP A 343 -27.34 -2.22 8.69
C ASP A 343 -27.79 -0.87 8.09
N SER A 344 -27.46 0.24 8.74
CA SER A 344 -27.69 1.59 8.21
C SER A 344 -26.73 1.97 7.11
N LEU A 345 -25.58 1.25 6.97
CA LEU A 345 -24.52 1.53 6.00
C LEU A 345 -24.56 0.52 4.84
N ALA A 346 -24.38 1.01 3.60
CA ALA A 346 -24.29 0.14 2.43
C ALA A 346 -22.90 -0.55 2.36
N ALA A 347 -22.84 -1.74 1.74
CA ALA A 347 -21.57 -2.39 1.42
C ALA A 347 -20.79 -1.63 0.35
N LEU A 348 -19.47 -1.90 0.24
CA LEU A 348 -18.62 -1.37 -0.83
C LEU A 348 -19.06 -1.91 -2.19
N THR A 349 -18.97 -1.06 -3.21
CA THR A 349 -19.12 -1.39 -4.62
C THR A 349 -17.77 -1.65 -5.28
N LEU A 350 -17.76 -2.31 -6.44
CA LEU A 350 -16.53 -2.52 -7.21
C LEU A 350 -15.83 -1.20 -7.60
N PRO A 351 -16.54 -0.15 -8.10
CA PRO A 351 -15.89 1.12 -8.39
C PRO A 351 -15.24 1.80 -7.17
N GLU A 352 -15.83 1.67 -5.99
CA GLU A 352 -15.23 2.18 -4.74
C GLU A 352 -13.98 1.37 -4.35
N ALA A 353 -14.03 0.04 -4.45
CA ALA A 353 -12.87 -0.80 -4.19
C ALA A 353 -11.73 -0.54 -5.18
N LEU A 354 -12.04 -0.33 -6.48
CA LEU A 354 -11.05 0.05 -7.49
C LEU A 354 -10.46 1.45 -7.20
N TYR A 355 -11.28 2.40 -6.75
CA TYR A 355 -10.78 3.72 -6.33
C TYR A 355 -9.78 3.60 -5.19
N LEU A 356 -10.08 2.83 -4.15
CA LEU A 356 -9.16 2.58 -3.04
C LEU A 356 -7.87 1.89 -3.49
N ALA A 357 -7.98 0.96 -4.45
CA ALA A 357 -6.86 0.21 -5.02
C ALA A 357 -5.99 1.03 -5.99
N THR A 358 -6.44 2.20 -6.44
CA THR A 358 -5.78 3.01 -7.46
C THR A 358 -5.61 4.46 -6.99
N LYS A 359 -6.49 5.39 -7.42
CA LYS A 359 -6.36 6.83 -7.14
C LYS A 359 -6.40 7.15 -5.65
N GLY A 360 -7.29 6.52 -4.87
CA GLY A 360 -7.41 6.77 -3.43
C GLY A 360 -6.13 6.48 -2.67
N GLY A 361 -5.56 5.27 -2.85
CA GLY A 361 -4.26 4.92 -2.30
C GLY A 361 -3.10 5.67 -2.97
N GLY A 362 -3.23 5.94 -4.26
CA GLY A 362 -2.22 6.64 -5.07
C GLY A 362 -1.92 8.06 -4.60
N GLU A 363 -2.91 8.75 -4.04
CA GLU A 363 -2.77 10.10 -3.50
C GLU A 363 -1.67 10.22 -2.42
N PHE A 364 -1.37 9.13 -1.69
CA PHE A 364 -0.26 9.07 -0.75
C PHE A 364 1.10 9.27 -1.43
N PHE A 365 1.24 8.84 -2.68
CA PHE A 365 2.45 9.01 -3.50
C PHE A 365 2.43 10.28 -4.37
N GLY A 366 1.32 10.99 -4.39
CA GLY A 366 1.09 12.18 -5.21
C GLY A 366 0.05 11.95 -6.32
N LYS A 367 0.33 12.38 -7.54
CA LYS A 367 -0.57 12.15 -8.69
C LYS A 367 -0.35 10.77 -9.29
N VAL A 368 -0.86 9.73 -8.63
CA VAL A 368 -0.69 8.31 -8.98
C VAL A 368 -2.06 7.62 -9.02
N GLY A 369 -2.19 6.56 -9.83
CA GLY A 369 -3.37 5.68 -9.85
C GLY A 369 -4.55 6.20 -10.65
N SER A 370 -4.34 7.11 -11.61
CA SER A 370 -5.38 7.61 -12.51
C SER A 370 -4.85 7.85 -13.92
N PHE A 371 -5.76 7.88 -14.92
CA PHE A 371 -5.45 8.25 -16.31
C PHE A 371 -5.80 9.70 -16.63
N GLU A 372 -5.99 10.54 -15.62
CA GLU A 372 -6.19 11.96 -15.79
C GLU A 372 -4.87 12.65 -16.20
N PRO A 373 -4.90 13.70 -17.04
CA PRO A 373 -3.70 14.40 -17.46
C PRO A 373 -2.83 14.88 -16.29
N GLY A 374 -1.51 14.68 -16.40
CA GLY A 374 -0.52 15.08 -15.39
C GLY A 374 -0.35 14.09 -14.23
N TYR A 375 -1.06 12.95 -14.22
CA TYR A 375 -0.75 11.83 -13.33
C TYR A 375 0.48 11.08 -13.83
N GLU A 376 1.24 10.44 -12.93
CA GLU A 376 2.31 9.53 -13.33
C GLU A 376 1.72 8.37 -14.15
N PHE A 377 2.42 8.00 -15.22
CA PHE A 377 1.92 6.99 -16.15
C PHE A 377 2.17 5.58 -15.60
N ASP A 378 1.29 5.16 -14.71
CA ASP A 378 1.25 3.80 -14.18
C ASP A 378 0.07 3.07 -14.82
N ALA A 379 0.35 1.99 -15.55
CA ALA A 379 -0.66 1.22 -16.24
C ALA A 379 -0.37 -0.28 -16.21
N ILE A 380 -1.42 -1.06 -16.13
CA ILE A 380 -1.38 -2.53 -16.28
C ILE A 380 -2.34 -2.96 -17.39
N VAL A 381 -1.93 -3.97 -18.14
CA VAL A 381 -2.73 -4.59 -19.19
C VAL A 381 -3.18 -5.97 -18.72
N MET A 382 -4.50 -6.18 -18.63
CA MET A 382 -5.08 -7.44 -18.19
C MET A 382 -5.63 -8.22 -19.38
N ASP A 383 -5.26 -9.50 -19.46
CA ASP A 383 -5.81 -10.43 -20.46
C ASP A 383 -6.88 -11.31 -19.82
N ASP A 384 -8.13 -10.99 -20.06
CA ASP A 384 -9.28 -11.76 -19.57
C ASP A 384 -9.75 -12.84 -20.53
N SER A 385 -9.07 -13.03 -21.66
CA SER A 385 -9.41 -14.10 -22.64
C SER A 385 -9.21 -15.51 -22.07
N THR A 386 -8.38 -15.62 -21.03
CA THR A 386 -8.15 -16.87 -20.29
C THR A 386 -9.28 -17.24 -19.33
N LEU A 387 -10.21 -16.31 -19.04
CA LEU A 387 -11.34 -16.54 -18.15
C LEU A 387 -12.54 -17.11 -18.94
N PRO A 388 -12.81 -18.43 -18.87
CA PRO A 388 -13.81 -19.06 -19.71
C PRO A 388 -15.22 -18.52 -19.42
N THR A 389 -15.98 -18.24 -20.47
CA THR A 389 -17.37 -17.82 -20.38
C THR A 389 -18.11 -18.12 -21.68
N THR A 390 -19.38 -18.46 -21.57
CA THR A 390 -20.31 -18.57 -22.70
C THR A 390 -21.13 -17.29 -22.91
N ARG A 391 -20.98 -16.31 -21.98
CA ARG A 391 -21.73 -15.08 -21.99
C ARG A 391 -20.91 -13.97 -22.67
N ARG A 392 -21.58 -13.11 -23.44
CA ARG A 392 -20.99 -11.84 -23.88
C ARG A 392 -21.02 -10.85 -22.71
N CYS A 393 -19.86 -10.38 -22.30
CA CYS A 393 -19.71 -9.46 -21.19
C CYS A 393 -19.45 -8.05 -21.71
N THR A 394 -20.04 -7.05 -21.06
CA THR A 394 -19.66 -5.64 -21.19
C THR A 394 -18.27 -5.43 -20.58
N LEU A 395 -17.62 -4.31 -20.88
CA LEU A 395 -16.30 -4.00 -20.31
C LEU A 395 -16.31 -3.92 -18.78
N THR A 396 -17.40 -3.44 -18.18
CA THR A 396 -17.57 -3.44 -16.72
C THR A 396 -17.68 -4.86 -16.17
N GLU A 397 -18.48 -5.74 -16.79
CA GLU A 397 -18.58 -7.14 -16.39
C GLU A 397 -17.25 -7.89 -16.59
N ARG A 398 -16.46 -7.55 -17.61
CA ARG A 398 -15.11 -8.08 -17.81
C ARG A 398 -14.16 -7.64 -16.69
N LEU A 399 -14.20 -6.37 -16.28
CA LEU A 399 -13.46 -5.90 -15.11
C LEU A 399 -13.86 -6.66 -13.84
N GLU A 400 -15.17 -6.82 -13.58
CA GLU A 400 -15.66 -7.61 -12.45
C GLU A 400 -15.04 -9.02 -12.46
N ARG A 401 -15.06 -9.69 -13.61
CA ARG A 401 -14.49 -11.03 -13.75
C ARG A 401 -12.99 -11.06 -13.52
N VAL A 402 -12.24 -10.07 -14.02
CA VAL A 402 -10.81 -9.95 -13.75
C VAL A 402 -10.54 -9.83 -12.24
N VAL A 403 -11.25 -8.96 -11.55
CA VAL A 403 -11.09 -8.75 -10.11
C VAL A 403 -11.42 -9.99 -9.29
N TRP A 404 -12.48 -10.74 -9.68
CA TRP A 404 -12.95 -11.88 -8.89
C TRP A 404 -12.35 -13.23 -9.28
N LEU A 405 -11.87 -13.40 -10.51
CA LEU A 405 -11.56 -14.72 -11.08
C LEU A 405 -10.12 -14.86 -11.57
N SER A 406 -9.39 -13.74 -11.82
CA SER A 406 -8.02 -13.83 -12.31
C SER A 406 -7.03 -14.11 -11.18
N ASP A 407 -5.84 -14.59 -11.53
CA ASP A 407 -4.67 -14.67 -10.64
C ASP A 407 -4.07 -13.29 -10.34
N GLY A 408 -4.58 -12.23 -10.99
CA GLY A 408 -4.15 -10.85 -10.80
C GLY A 408 -2.83 -10.48 -11.49
N LEU A 409 -2.30 -11.37 -12.36
CA LEU A 409 -1.05 -11.10 -13.09
C LEU A 409 -1.34 -10.35 -14.40
N PRO A 410 -0.73 -9.19 -14.62
CA PRO A 410 -0.88 -8.43 -15.87
C PRO A 410 -0.04 -9.02 -17.00
N LEU A 411 -0.51 -8.83 -18.24
CA LEU A 411 0.23 -9.15 -19.46
C LEU A 411 1.38 -8.17 -19.71
N ALA A 412 1.19 -6.91 -19.31
CA ALA A 412 2.21 -5.86 -19.38
C ALA A 412 2.02 -4.88 -18.23
N LYS A 413 3.13 -4.31 -17.76
CA LYS A 413 3.16 -3.35 -16.65
C LYS A 413 4.04 -2.17 -16.98
N TYR A 414 3.50 -0.97 -16.72
CA TYR A 414 4.18 0.30 -16.91
C TYR A 414 4.23 1.05 -15.57
N VAL A 415 5.41 1.58 -15.21
CA VAL A 415 5.63 2.34 -13.97
C VAL A 415 6.31 3.64 -14.33
N ALA A 416 5.68 4.77 -14.09
CA ALA A 416 6.12 6.11 -14.48
C ALA A 416 6.59 6.16 -15.96
N GLY A 417 5.79 5.58 -16.86
CA GLY A 417 6.08 5.51 -18.29
C GLY A 417 7.12 4.47 -18.70
N ARG A 418 7.76 3.78 -17.75
CA ARG A 418 8.70 2.71 -18.07
C ARG A 418 7.96 1.37 -18.14
N ARG A 419 8.05 0.69 -19.29
CA ARG A 419 7.58 -0.70 -19.40
C ARG A 419 8.54 -1.62 -18.64
N LEU A 420 8.01 -2.45 -17.73
CA LEU A 420 8.78 -3.44 -16.97
C LEU A 420 8.82 -4.78 -17.69
N PHE A 421 7.70 -5.21 -18.31
CA PHE A 421 7.60 -6.43 -19.15
C PHE A 421 6.45 -6.33 -20.14
#